data_9394e9316ddfb4a5a4565cad2c8b8bec
#
_entry.id   9394e9316ddfb4a5a4565cad2c8b8bec
#
_cell.length_a   1.000
_cell.length_b   1.000
_cell.length_c   1.000
_cell.angle_alpha   90.00
_cell.angle_beta   90.00
_cell.angle_gamma   90.00
#
_symmetry.space_group_name_H-M   'P 1'
#
loop_
_entity.id
_entity.type
_entity.pdbx_description
1 polymer ?
#
loop_
_entity_poly.entity_id
_entity_poly.type
_entity_poly.pdbx_seq_one_letter_code
_entity_poly.pdbx_strand_id
1 'polypeptide(L)'
;GMIQMADGIISIATVIMAGAIRKVSVEHGLDPRDFILFSYGGGGPLHACALARELSIPTVVIPPEPGNFSAIGMLLADARIDTSKTFVGILNDKTVPAMAEIYRAMETEAAASLAQEFGTGDVFFEHHAEMRYRGQRHNIKVPVSGLKDVEQIRAAFERDYKRRYGHADAKAPAEF
;
A
#
# COMPACT_ATOMS: atom_id res chain seq x y z
N GLY A 1 -37.43 21.27 5.95
CA GLY A 1 -37.24 22.31 4.95
C GLY A 1 -35.97 22.11 4.13
N MET A 2 -35.70 22.98 3.16
CA MET A 2 -34.56 22.87 2.21
C MET A 2 -33.21 22.80 2.92
N ILE A 3 -33.00 23.58 3.98
CA ILE A 3 -31.76 23.56 4.80
C ILE A 3 -31.56 22.20 5.48
N GLN A 4 -32.61 21.62 6.07
CA GLN A 4 -32.52 20.31 6.69
C GLN A 4 -32.20 19.20 5.69
N MET A 5 -32.69 19.33 4.46
CA MET A 5 -32.38 18.39 3.39
C MET A 5 -30.92 18.51 2.94
N ALA A 6 -30.40 19.73 2.84
CA ALA A 6 -28.99 19.97 2.54
C ALA A 6 -28.06 19.42 3.64
N ASP A 7 -28.37 19.65 4.91
CA ASP A 7 -27.63 19.09 6.05
C ASP A 7 -27.67 17.55 6.05
N GLY A 8 -28.81 16.96 5.69
CA GLY A 8 -28.95 15.52 5.55
C GLY A 8 -28.03 14.95 4.48
N ILE A 9 -27.91 15.60 3.32
CA ILE A 9 -27.04 15.17 2.22
C ILE A 9 -25.56 15.22 2.67
N ILE A 10 -25.13 16.32 3.31
CA ILE A 10 -23.76 16.46 3.80
C ILE A 10 -23.46 15.41 4.89
N SER A 11 -24.40 15.16 5.79
CA SER A 11 -24.24 14.13 6.83
C SER A 11 -24.10 12.74 6.25
N ILE A 12 -24.90 12.37 5.26
CA ILE A 12 -24.79 11.07 4.57
C ILE A 12 -23.44 10.96 3.87
N ALA A 13 -23.00 12.00 3.15
CA ALA A 13 -21.70 12.01 2.50
C ALA A 13 -20.55 11.82 3.53
N THR A 14 -20.62 12.48 4.68
CA THR A 14 -19.64 12.35 5.77
C THR A 14 -19.57 10.91 6.28
N VAL A 15 -20.73 10.26 6.51
CA VAL A 15 -20.78 8.87 6.98
C VAL A 15 -20.19 7.89 5.96
N ILE A 16 -20.48 8.09 4.67
CA ILE A 16 -19.91 7.26 3.59
C ILE A 16 -18.40 7.42 3.53
N MET A 17 -17.89 8.65 3.59
CA MET A 17 -16.45 8.92 3.59
C MET A 17 -15.77 8.37 4.85
N ALA A 18 -16.39 8.49 6.03
CA ALA A 18 -15.89 7.90 7.26
C ALA A 18 -15.81 6.36 7.16
N GLY A 19 -16.78 5.74 6.50
CA GLY A 19 -16.76 4.30 6.20
C GLY A 19 -15.54 3.90 5.36
N ALA A 20 -15.19 4.69 4.34
CA ALA A 20 -13.99 4.44 3.53
C ALA A 20 -12.69 4.56 4.35
N ILE A 21 -12.61 5.54 5.26
CA ILE A 21 -11.46 5.69 6.15
C ILE A 21 -11.36 4.51 7.12
N ARG A 22 -12.49 4.05 7.71
CA ARG A 22 -12.51 2.86 8.58
C ARG A 22 -12.02 1.62 7.85
N LYS A 23 -12.35 1.48 6.56
CA LYS A 23 -11.93 0.35 5.74
C LYS A 23 -10.41 0.26 5.57
N VAL A 24 -9.73 1.39 5.44
CA VAL A 24 -8.26 1.43 5.29
C VAL A 24 -7.51 1.56 6.63
N SER A 25 -8.19 1.72 7.74
CA SER A 25 -7.62 1.82 9.09
C SER A 25 -8.10 0.68 10.00
N VAL A 26 -9.33 0.71 10.46
CA VAL A 26 -9.88 -0.24 11.45
C VAL A 26 -9.84 -1.67 10.94
N GLU A 27 -10.17 -1.92 9.67
CA GLU A 27 -10.08 -3.26 9.08
C GLU A 27 -8.63 -3.79 8.99
N HIS A 28 -7.65 -2.90 9.11
CA HIS A 28 -6.23 -3.25 9.22
C HIS A 28 -5.69 -3.24 10.66
N GLY A 29 -6.57 -3.10 11.66
CA GLY A 29 -6.20 -3.09 13.08
C GLY A 29 -5.61 -1.77 13.56
N LEU A 30 -5.79 -0.67 12.80
CA LEU A 30 -5.32 0.66 13.14
C LEU A 30 -6.45 1.48 13.76
N ASP A 31 -6.18 2.18 14.86
CA ASP A 31 -7.14 3.08 15.48
C ASP A 31 -7.04 4.48 14.85
N PRO A 32 -8.10 5.01 14.23
CA PRO A 32 -8.08 6.36 13.64
C PRO A 32 -7.72 7.47 14.62
N ARG A 33 -7.95 7.27 15.92
CA ARG A 33 -7.64 8.24 16.99
C ARG A 33 -6.14 8.46 17.18
N ASP A 34 -5.31 7.53 16.74
CA ASP A 34 -3.84 7.61 16.82
C ASP A 34 -3.23 8.38 15.64
N PHE A 35 -4.07 8.87 14.71
CA PHE A 35 -3.64 9.54 13.49
C PHE A 35 -4.10 11.00 13.45
N ILE A 36 -3.49 11.76 12.55
CA ILE A 36 -3.98 13.06 12.12
C ILE A 36 -4.76 12.91 10.79
N LEU A 37 -5.79 13.70 10.61
CA LEU A 37 -6.49 13.80 9.33
C LEU A 37 -5.83 14.88 8.48
N PHE A 38 -5.08 14.46 7.46
CA PHE A 38 -4.49 15.37 6.49
C PHE A 38 -5.45 15.52 5.30
N SER A 39 -5.97 16.72 5.09
CA SER A 39 -7.03 16.97 4.10
C SER A 39 -6.58 17.96 3.03
N TYR A 40 -6.68 17.56 1.77
CA TYR A 40 -6.35 18.36 0.61
C TYR A 40 -7.32 18.11 -0.54
N GLY A 41 -7.12 18.82 -1.67
CA GLY A 41 -8.05 18.84 -2.79
C GLY A 41 -9.09 19.96 -2.65
N GLY A 42 -9.85 20.22 -3.70
CA GLY A 42 -10.83 21.32 -3.73
C GLY A 42 -11.97 21.15 -2.73
N GLY A 43 -12.51 19.94 -2.58
CA GLY A 43 -13.62 19.62 -1.68
C GLY A 43 -13.22 18.99 -0.34
N GLY A 44 -12.00 18.46 -0.22
CA GLY A 44 -11.54 17.75 0.98
C GLY A 44 -11.68 18.56 2.27
N PRO A 45 -11.15 19.80 2.33
CA PRO A 45 -11.21 20.62 3.52
C PRO A 45 -12.63 20.94 4.01
N LEU A 46 -13.61 20.97 3.11
CA LEU A 46 -15.02 21.22 3.43
C LEU A 46 -15.57 20.16 4.40
N HIS A 47 -15.16 18.92 4.24
CA HIS A 47 -15.65 17.78 5.03
C HIS A 47 -14.73 17.39 6.20
N ALA A 48 -13.51 17.92 6.23
CA ALA A 48 -12.45 17.47 7.12
C ALA A 48 -12.83 17.50 8.61
N CYS A 49 -13.41 18.61 9.09
CA CYS A 49 -13.82 18.74 10.49
C CYS A 49 -14.99 17.80 10.86
N ALA A 50 -15.94 17.58 9.94
CA ALA A 50 -17.04 16.65 10.17
C ALA A 50 -16.55 15.20 10.23
N LEU A 51 -15.64 14.83 9.33
CA LEU A 51 -14.98 13.51 9.31
C LEU A 51 -14.16 13.25 10.57
N ALA A 52 -13.38 14.25 11.01
CA ALA A 52 -12.57 14.13 12.22
C ALA A 52 -13.43 13.90 13.46
N ARG A 53 -14.57 14.58 13.58
CA ARG A 53 -15.54 14.37 14.67
C ARG A 53 -16.16 12.97 14.60
N GLU A 54 -16.59 12.53 13.41
CA GLU A 54 -17.21 11.21 13.20
C GLU A 54 -16.25 10.05 13.52
N LEU A 55 -14.95 10.24 13.30
CA LEU A 55 -13.89 9.25 13.52
C LEU A 55 -13.14 9.47 14.85
N SER A 56 -13.50 10.52 15.61
CA SER A 56 -12.79 10.93 16.83
C SER A 56 -11.30 11.19 16.61
N ILE A 57 -10.92 11.68 15.42
CA ILE A 57 -9.55 12.06 15.11
C ILE A 57 -9.28 13.43 15.74
N PRO A 58 -8.23 13.57 16.59
CA PRO A 58 -8.03 14.78 17.40
C PRO A 58 -7.51 15.98 16.59
N THR A 59 -6.83 15.72 15.47
CA THR A 59 -6.12 16.75 14.72
C THR A 59 -6.44 16.69 13.24
N VAL A 60 -6.78 17.86 12.68
CA VAL A 60 -6.95 18.05 11.22
C VAL A 60 -5.86 18.99 10.72
N VAL A 61 -5.18 18.59 9.68
CA VAL A 61 -4.18 19.42 8.98
C VAL A 61 -4.65 19.71 7.56
N ILE A 62 -4.69 20.98 7.21
CA ILE A 62 -4.99 21.44 5.86
C ILE A 62 -3.75 22.22 5.39
N PRO A 63 -3.06 21.75 4.33
CA PRO A 63 -1.86 22.44 3.83
C PRO A 63 -2.23 23.76 3.16
N PRO A 64 -1.25 24.68 2.98
CA PRO A 64 -1.42 25.80 2.08
C PRO A 64 -1.79 25.32 0.68
N GLU A 65 -2.66 26.08 -0.02
CA GLU A 65 -3.12 25.76 -1.37
C GLU A 65 -3.65 24.31 -1.51
N PRO A 66 -4.60 23.88 -0.67
CA PRO A 66 -5.02 22.48 -0.63
C PRO A 66 -5.59 21.99 -1.97
N GLY A 67 -6.18 22.89 -2.79
CA GLY A 67 -6.70 22.57 -4.12
C GLY A 67 -5.62 22.15 -5.12
N ASN A 68 -4.41 22.68 -4.95
CA ASN A 68 -3.26 22.44 -5.83
C ASN A 68 -2.24 21.47 -5.23
N PHE A 69 -2.50 20.93 -4.04
CA PHE A 69 -1.54 20.12 -3.30
C PHE A 69 -1.13 18.86 -4.03
N SER A 70 -2.04 18.21 -4.77
CA SER A 70 -1.72 17.07 -5.61
C SER A 70 -0.73 17.42 -6.73
N ALA A 71 -0.87 18.59 -7.36
CA ALA A 71 0.07 19.05 -8.38
C ALA A 71 1.47 19.32 -7.78
N ILE A 72 1.53 19.91 -6.59
CA ILE A 72 2.79 20.08 -5.86
C ILE A 72 3.42 18.71 -5.56
N GLY A 73 2.63 17.73 -5.11
CA GLY A 73 3.09 16.38 -4.87
C GLY A 73 3.66 15.72 -6.14
N MET A 74 3.03 15.91 -7.29
CA MET A 74 3.51 15.40 -8.57
C MET A 74 4.85 16.03 -9.00
N LEU A 75 5.07 17.30 -8.69
CA LEU A 75 6.35 17.99 -8.98
C LEU A 75 7.49 17.48 -8.09
N LEU A 76 7.19 16.93 -6.93
CA LEU A 76 8.16 16.43 -5.95
C LEU A 76 8.32 14.90 -5.99
N ALA A 77 7.47 14.19 -6.73
CA ALA A 77 7.52 12.75 -6.82
C ALA A 77 8.62 12.30 -7.79
N ASP A 78 9.35 11.27 -7.38
CA ASP A 78 10.26 10.58 -8.27
C ASP A 78 9.49 9.81 -9.34
N ALA A 79 10.12 9.63 -10.51
CA ALA A 79 9.59 8.76 -11.55
C ALA A 79 9.57 7.32 -11.04
N ARG A 80 8.42 6.62 -11.19
CA ARG A 80 8.24 5.26 -10.73
C ARG A 80 7.54 4.41 -11.77
N ILE A 81 8.07 3.20 -12.00
CA ILE A 81 7.42 2.16 -12.79
C ILE A 81 7.22 0.94 -11.89
N ASP A 82 5.98 0.45 -11.83
CA ASP A 82 5.65 -0.81 -11.19
C ASP A 82 5.46 -1.88 -12.27
N THR A 83 6.22 -2.96 -12.17
CA THR A 83 6.10 -4.12 -13.05
C THR A 83 5.73 -5.36 -12.27
N SER A 84 5.03 -6.30 -12.89
CA SER A 84 4.69 -7.57 -12.28
C SER A 84 4.86 -8.72 -13.24
N LYS A 85 5.27 -9.88 -12.73
CA LYS A 85 5.39 -11.12 -13.50
C LYS A 85 4.87 -12.29 -12.69
N THR A 86 4.05 -13.11 -13.31
CA THR A 86 3.52 -14.31 -12.65
C THR A 86 4.62 -15.35 -12.51
N PHE A 87 4.82 -15.81 -11.28
CA PHE A 87 5.69 -16.93 -10.95
C PHE A 87 5.00 -17.76 -9.90
N VAL A 88 4.85 -19.08 -10.13
CA VAL A 88 4.21 -19.99 -9.22
C VAL A 88 5.19 -21.09 -8.84
N GLY A 89 5.42 -21.25 -7.56
CA GLY A 89 6.33 -22.28 -7.06
C GLY A 89 6.37 -22.35 -5.53
N ILE A 90 6.68 -23.53 -5.01
CA ILE A 90 6.93 -23.70 -3.58
C ILE A 90 8.26 -23.06 -3.24
N LEU A 91 8.33 -22.32 -2.14
CA LEU A 91 9.56 -21.73 -1.62
C LEU A 91 10.58 -22.83 -1.28
N ASN A 92 11.66 -22.93 -2.05
CA ASN A 92 12.76 -23.87 -1.88
C ASN A 92 14.03 -23.39 -2.58
N ASP A 93 15.14 -24.14 -2.44
CA ASP A 93 16.45 -23.80 -3.00
C ASP A 93 16.51 -23.74 -4.54
N LYS A 94 15.50 -24.24 -5.25
CA LYS A 94 15.41 -24.16 -6.71
C LYS A 94 14.60 -22.93 -7.16
N THR A 95 13.55 -22.60 -6.43
CA THR A 95 12.67 -21.48 -6.79
C THR A 95 13.25 -20.11 -6.44
N VAL A 96 14.06 -20.01 -5.40
CA VAL A 96 14.72 -18.75 -5.03
C VAL A 96 15.66 -18.23 -6.12
N PRO A 97 16.59 -19.04 -6.68
CA PRO A 97 17.39 -18.58 -7.82
C PRO A 97 16.58 -18.24 -9.06
N ALA A 98 15.54 -19.03 -9.38
CA ALA A 98 14.67 -18.76 -10.52
C ALA A 98 13.92 -17.42 -10.38
N MET A 99 13.43 -17.12 -9.18
CA MET A 99 12.84 -15.83 -8.87
C MET A 99 13.84 -14.68 -9.02
N ALA A 100 15.08 -14.87 -8.57
CA ALA A 100 16.14 -13.85 -8.71
C ALA A 100 16.46 -13.53 -10.18
N GLU A 101 16.43 -14.53 -11.07
CA GLU A 101 16.59 -14.32 -12.52
C GLU A 101 15.44 -13.50 -13.11
N ILE A 102 14.22 -13.78 -12.67
CA ILE A 102 13.04 -13.02 -13.09
C ILE A 102 13.17 -11.56 -12.67
N TYR A 103 13.57 -11.27 -11.43
CA TYR A 103 13.77 -9.89 -10.98
C TYR A 103 14.86 -9.18 -11.79
N ARG A 104 15.99 -9.83 -12.07
CA ARG A 104 17.05 -9.22 -12.90
C ARG A 104 16.57 -8.86 -14.31
N ALA A 105 15.75 -9.71 -14.92
CA ALA A 105 15.14 -9.39 -16.22
C ALA A 105 14.17 -8.20 -16.10
N MET A 106 13.33 -8.18 -15.09
CA MET A 106 12.39 -7.09 -14.83
C MET A 106 13.12 -5.77 -14.52
N GLU A 107 14.19 -5.79 -13.74
CA GLU A 107 15.04 -4.62 -13.47
C GLU A 107 15.62 -4.03 -14.77
N THR A 108 16.13 -4.90 -15.64
CA THR A 108 16.69 -4.47 -16.93
C THR A 108 15.63 -3.80 -17.82
N GLU A 109 14.44 -4.39 -17.91
CA GLU A 109 13.33 -3.84 -18.69
C GLU A 109 12.84 -2.52 -18.09
N ALA A 110 12.68 -2.45 -16.75
CA ALA A 110 12.22 -1.26 -16.07
C ALA A 110 13.23 -0.10 -16.17
N ALA A 111 14.53 -0.38 -15.99
CA ALA A 111 15.58 0.61 -16.15
C ALA A 111 15.62 1.18 -17.58
N ALA A 112 15.47 0.33 -18.59
CA ALA A 112 15.42 0.76 -19.97
C ALA A 112 14.21 1.67 -20.24
N SER A 113 13.04 1.32 -19.70
CA SER A 113 11.82 2.12 -19.85
C SER A 113 11.95 3.48 -19.15
N LEU A 114 12.48 3.51 -17.93
CA LEU A 114 12.74 4.76 -17.20
C LEU A 114 13.73 5.65 -17.96
N ALA A 115 14.83 5.08 -18.45
CA ALA A 115 15.84 5.82 -19.20
C ALA A 115 15.28 6.41 -20.51
N GLN A 116 14.37 5.70 -21.17
CA GLN A 116 13.72 6.15 -22.39
C GLN A 116 12.78 7.33 -22.14
N GLU A 117 12.05 7.31 -21.02
CA GLU A 117 11.01 8.30 -20.73
C GLU A 117 11.54 9.51 -19.96
N PHE A 118 12.47 9.30 -19.03
CA PHE A 118 12.95 10.33 -18.10
C PHE A 118 14.45 10.65 -18.24
N GLY A 119 15.17 9.95 -19.12
CA GLY A 119 16.62 10.08 -19.27
C GLY A 119 17.40 9.19 -18.29
N THR A 120 18.72 9.33 -18.28
CA THR A 120 19.61 8.55 -17.40
C THR A 120 19.71 9.18 -16.04
N GLY A 121 19.54 8.37 -14.98
CA GLY A 121 19.65 8.76 -13.58
C GLY A 121 19.88 7.55 -12.69
N ASP A 122 20.00 7.77 -11.39
CA ASP A 122 20.08 6.68 -10.41
C ASP A 122 18.73 5.97 -10.31
N VAL A 123 18.75 4.65 -10.45
CA VAL A 123 17.55 3.82 -10.38
C VAL A 123 17.63 2.92 -9.15
N PHE A 124 16.58 2.91 -8.36
CA PHE A 124 16.44 2.05 -7.19
C PHE A 124 15.35 1.02 -7.43
N PHE A 125 15.59 -0.22 -7.01
CA PHE A 125 14.64 -1.31 -7.17
C PHE A 125 14.13 -1.83 -5.83
N GLU A 126 12.83 -2.00 -5.74
CA GLU A 126 12.18 -2.69 -4.63
C GLU A 126 11.51 -3.96 -5.15
N HIS A 127 11.83 -5.09 -4.54
CA HIS A 127 11.25 -6.38 -4.91
C HIS A 127 10.23 -6.82 -3.87
N HIS A 128 9.10 -7.27 -4.37
CA HIS A 128 8.04 -7.86 -3.55
C HIS A 128 7.56 -9.16 -4.20
N ALA A 129 7.32 -10.17 -3.38
CA ALA A 129 6.69 -11.42 -3.79
C ALA A 129 5.28 -11.53 -3.21
N GLU A 130 4.33 -11.98 -4.01
CA GLU A 130 3.00 -12.38 -3.55
C GLU A 130 3.09 -13.80 -3.02
N MET A 131 2.95 -13.98 -1.70
CA MET A 131 3.18 -15.26 -1.04
C MET A 131 1.98 -15.71 -0.21
N ARG A 132 1.80 -17.01 -0.09
CA ARG A 132 0.79 -17.63 0.77
C ARG A 132 1.28 -18.98 1.31
N TYR A 133 0.60 -19.51 2.30
CA TYR A 133 0.73 -20.94 2.59
C TYR A 133 0.00 -21.76 1.52
N ARG A 134 0.60 -22.88 1.13
CA ARG A 134 0.05 -23.76 0.11
C ARG A 134 -1.39 -24.15 0.41
N GLY A 135 -2.26 -23.99 -0.59
CA GLY A 135 -3.69 -24.27 -0.49
C GLY A 135 -4.54 -23.11 0.01
N GLN A 136 -3.95 -21.99 0.37
CA GLN A 136 -4.70 -20.78 0.71
C GLN A 136 -5.12 -20.00 -0.55
N ARG A 137 -6.20 -19.24 -0.43
CA ARG A 137 -6.77 -18.46 -1.53
C ARG A 137 -6.15 -17.04 -1.65
N HIS A 138 -5.72 -16.47 -0.53
CA HIS A 138 -5.26 -15.09 -0.48
C HIS A 138 -3.75 -15.01 -0.26
N ASN A 139 -3.10 -14.20 -1.06
CA ASN A 139 -1.68 -13.88 -0.92
C ASN A 139 -1.48 -12.68 0.00
N ILE A 140 -0.26 -12.56 0.52
CA ILE A 140 0.25 -11.33 1.10
C ILE A 140 1.46 -10.87 0.31
N LYS A 141 1.61 -9.56 0.19
CA LYS A 141 2.78 -8.93 -0.44
C LYS A 141 3.92 -8.87 0.57
N VAL A 142 5.04 -9.52 0.25
CA VAL A 142 6.22 -9.66 1.11
C VAL A 142 7.40 -8.94 0.48
N PRO A 143 8.08 -8.00 1.16
CA PRO A 143 9.30 -7.39 0.66
C PRO A 143 10.43 -8.43 0.67
N VAL A 144 11.06 -8.62 -0.48
CA VAL A 144 12.14 -9.61 -0.66
C VAL A 144 13.44 -9.01 -1.19
N SER A 145 13.53 -7.69 -1.28
CA SER A 145 14.75 -6.99 -1.68
C SER A 145 15.93 -7.38 -0.78
N GLY A 146 17.03 -7.80 -1.40
CA GLY A 146 18.25 -8.20 -0.70
C GLY A 146 18.22 -9.56 0.01
N LEU A 147 17.09 -10.26 0.02
CA LEU A 147 16.98 -11.62 0.57
C LEU A 147 17.54 -12.63 -0.44
N LYS A 148 18.38 -13.57 0.05
CA LYS A 148 19.19 -14.43 -0.82
C LYS A 148 18.89 -15.91 -0.69
N ASP A 149 18.21 -16.31 0.36
CA ASP A 149 17.96 -17.72 0.66
C ASP A 149 16.52 -17.97 1.14
N VAL A 150 16.18 -19.25 1.19
CA VAL A 150 14.85 -19.73 1.60
C VAL A 150 14.51 -19.28 3.01
N GLU A 151 15.46 -19.31 3.94
CA GLU A 151 15.22 -18.98 5.35
C GLU A 151 14.87 -17.52 5.55
N GLN A 152 15.63 -16.61 4.90
CA GLN A 152 15.36 -15.17 4.97
C GLN A 152 14.00 -14.81 4.38
N ILE A 153 13.66 -15.37 3.21
CA ILE A 153 12.36 -15.13 2.55
C ILE A 153 11.23 -15.70 3.40
N ARG A 154 11.43 -16.90 3.95
CA ARG A 154 10.46 -17.54 4.86
C ARG A 154 10.23 -16.70 6.11
N ALA A 155 11.29 -16.23 6.75
CA ALA A 155 11.19 -15.39 7.94
C ALA A 155 10.45 -14.07 7.65
N ALA A 156 10.72 -13.44 6.50
CA ALA A 156 10.01 -12.24 6.06
C ALA A 156 8.52 -12.51 5.85
N PHE A 157 8.17 -13.61 5.16
CA PHE A 157 6.79 -14.03 4.95
C PHE A 157 6.07 -14.29 6.27
N GLU A 158 6.63 -15.10 7.17
CA GLU A 158 6.00 -15.44 8.45
C GLU A 158 5.80 -14.23 9.35
N ARG A 159 6.76 -13.30 9.37
CA ARG A 159 6.64 -12.03 10.10
C ARG A 159 5.45 -11.22 9.60
N ASP A 160 5.32 -11.05 8.28
CA ASP A 160 4.28 -10.23 7.68
C ASP A 160 2.91 -10.93 7.72
N TYR A 161 2.91 -12.25 7.59
CA TYR A 161 1.72 -13.08 7.76
C TYR A 161 1.19 -13.00 9.20
N LYS A 162 2.09 -13.13 10.21
CA LYS A 162 1.73 -13.00 11.63
C LYS A 162 1.20 -11.61 11.97
N ARG A 163 1.79 -10.55 11.38
CA ARG A 163 1.31 -9.18 11.56
C ARG A 163 -0.11 -9.01 11.04
N ARG A 164 -0.45 -9.65 9.92
CA ARG A 164 -1.76 -9.53 9.27
C ARG A 164 -2.85 -10.42 9.89
N TYR A 165 -2.50 -11.64 10.28
CA TYR A 165 -3.46 -12.66 10.71
C TYR A 165 -3.32 -13.11 12.17
N GLY A 166 -2.33 -12.58 12.90
CA GLY A 166 -2.10 -12.89 14.32
C GLY A 166 -1.34 -14.19 14.58
N HIS A 167 -1.14 -15.04 13.56
CA HIS A 167 -0.44 -16.32 13.67
C HIS A 167 0.41 -16.59 12.43
N ALA A 168 1.34 -17.55 12.54
CA ALA A 168 2.10 -18.12 11.42
C ALA A 168 2.30 -19.61 11.67
N ASP A 169 2.44 -20.41 10.61
CA ASP A 169 2.69 -21.84 10.68
C ASP A 169 4.06 -22.17 10.05
N ALA A 170 5.06 -22.38 10.90
CA ALA A 170 6.42 -22.69 10.47
C ALA A 170 6.54 -24.06 9.73
N LYS A 171 5.55 -24.96 9.84
CA LYS A 171 5.56 -26.28 9.22
C LYS A 171 4.85 -26.29 7.87
N ALA A 172 3.91 -25.41 7.64
CA ALA A 172 3.18 -25.35 6.38
C ALA A 172 4.09 -24.84 5.25
N PRO A 173 4.09 -25.47 4.05
CA PRO A 173 4.85 -24.99 2.91
C PRO A 173 4.33 -23.63 2.44
N ALA A 174 5.24 -22.68 2.19
CA ALA A 174 4.93 -21.43 1.57
C ALA A 174 5.15 -21.51 0.05
N GLU A 175 4.36 -20.75 -0.71
CA GLU A 175 4.46 -20.69 -2.18
C GLU A 175 4.32 -19.23 -2.67
N PHE A 176 4.90 -18.99 -3.84
CA PHE A 176 4.75 -17.76 -4.62
C PHE A 176 3.53 -17.83 -5.51
#